data_aecb715f78e99c3fd71c8606150e5063
#
_entry.id   aecb715f78e99c3fd71c8606150e5063
#
_cell.length_a   1.000
_cell.length_b   1.000
_cell.length_c   1.000
_cell.angle_alpha   90.00
_cell.angle_beta   90.00
_cell.angle_gamma   90.00
#
_symmetry.space_group_name_H-M   'P 1'
#
loop_
_entity.id
_entity.type
_entity.pdbx_description
1 polymer ?
#
loop_
_entity_poly.entity_id
_entity_poly.type
_entity_poly.pdbx_seq_one_letter_code
_entity_poly.pdbx_strand_id
1 'polypeptide(L)'
;MKRSERIHSPTGDVERRLWEVAERSGAPDAMPRRTLLALAALGGAGIALPACKADPPPEAKGGAAGPSEQAPSPSRSAEAVGRSEAIVKPTPDADFIKYGSANAEARLEWVWERGLITPVSLFYVRNHASTPVIDAKTWKLRVHGSGLERPFELTYDDLLKLPSKTVTRYLECAGNGRAFFKELLQREAEGDQWRLGAFGVAEWTGVPLSEILGRAGMKKSAVAVMPVGLDKEEVQRPLPIAKAMEEDTLLAYRMNGEDLPADHGSPARVLVPGWAGAASVKWVGRIEVSDTPLFVKMNTTSYVLIGPDYAPEPPAEGPAVTLQAVKSAVALPWGAKLRAGRNVARGYAWSPNGTIARVDVSLNGGKSWKPAELVGPNLPRAGVRWELPFEAEAGEMTISPRATDEAGNRQPELSQQRWNKKGYLFGAVVPHLVSIVPG
;
A
#
# COMPACT_ATOMS: atom_id res chain seq x y z
N MET A 1 -4.30 -33.05 29.15
CA MET A 1 -5.18 -31.94 28.73
C MET A 1 -4.33 -30.88 28.09
N LYS A 2 -4.27 -30.85 26.76
CA LYS A 2 -3.49 -29.82 25.97
C LYS A 2 -4.45 -28.71 25.59
N ARG A 3 -4.20 -27.48 26.05
CA ARG A 3 -4.87 -26.27 25.58
C ARG A 3 -4.39 -25.95 24.17
N SER A 4 -5.31 -25.89 23.22
CA SER A 4 -5.07 -25.39 21.88
C SER A 4 -5.02 -23.85 21.95
N GLU A 5 -3.87 -23.27 21.72
CA GLU A 5 -3.74 -21.83 21.50
C GLU A 5 -4.29 -21.50 20.11
N ARG A 6 -5.34 -20.70 20.06
CA ARG A 6 -5.86 -20.14 18.81
C ARG A 6 -4.95 -18.99 18.36
N ILE A 7 -4.30 -19.18 17.23
CA ILE A 7 -3.54 -18.15 16.56
C ILE A 7 -4.54 -17.10 16.00
N HIS A 8 -4.48 -15.87 16.51
CA HIS A 8 -5.29 -14.75 16.04
C HIS A 8 -4.67 -14.17 14.75
N SER A 9 -5.49 -14.03 13.70
CA SER A 9 -5.13 -13.33 12.46
C SER A 9 -5.10 -11.81 12.71
N PRO A 10 -4.09 -11.06 12.23
CA PRO A 10 -4.00 -9.61 12.43
C PRO A 10 -5.19 -8.81 11.84
N THR A 11 -5.87 -9.35 10.84
CA THR A 11 -7.05 -8.73 10.23
C THR A 11 -8.28 -8.74 11.15
N GLY A 12 -8.46 -9.76 11.96
CA GLY A 12 -9.59 -9.87 12.88
C GLY A 12 -9.58 -8.85 14.03
N ASP A 13 -8.40 -8.37 14.42
CA ASP A 13 -8.28 -7.38 15.51
C ASP A 13 -8.55 -5.95 15.02
N VAL A 14 -8.24 -5.62 13.78
CA VAL A 14 -8.56 -4.31 13.18
C VAL A 14 -10.06 -4.19 12.96
N GLU A 15 -10.71 -5.24 12.47
CA GLU A 15 -12.18 -5.27 12.31
C GLU A 15 -12.90 -5.16 13.65
N ARG A 16 -12.41 -5.83 14.68
CA ARG A 16 -13.00 -5.76 16.03
C ARG A 16 -12.90 -4.34 16.60
N ARG A 17 -11.78 -3.65 16.44
CA ARG A 17 -11.60 -2.26 16.90
C ARG A 17 -12.46 -1.28 16.11
N LEU A 18 -12.69 -1.51 14.82
CA LEU A 18 -13.60 -0.71 14.02
C LEU A 18 -15.06 -0.86 14.49
N TRP A 19 -15.46 -2.05 14.94
CA TRP A 19 -16.78 -2.32 15.52
C TRP A 19 -16.94 -1.66 16.90
N GLU A 20 -15.95 -1.71 17.77
CA GLU A 20 -15.98 -1.08 19.09
C GLU A 20 -16.07 0.45 19.02
N VAL A 21 -15.50 1.07 17.98
CA VAL A 21 -15.64 2.52 17.73
C VAL A 21 -17.05 2.87 17.22
N ALA A 22 -17.66 2.01 16.40
CA ALA A 22 -19.03 2.19 15.92
C ALA A 22 -20.07 2.10 17.04
N GLU A 23 -19.90 1.17 18.00
CA GLU A 23 -20.78 1.05 19.16
C GLU A 23 -20.70 2.25 20.12
N ARG A 24 -19.53 2.89 20.23
CA ARG A 24 -19.36 4.10 21.07
C ARG A 24 -19.92 5.38 20.46
N SER A 25 -20.20 5.39 19.16
CA SER A 25 -20.72 6.58 18.44
C SER A 25 -22.25 6.70 18.40
N GLY A 26 -23.00 5.81 19.05
CA GLY A 26 -24.44 6.00 19.27
C GLY A 26 -25.30 5.85 18.00
N ALA A 27 -24.93 4.98 17.05
CA ALA A 27 -25.76 4.68 15.90
C ALA A 27 -27.02 3.87 16.32
N PRO A 28 -28.24 4.20 15.83
CA PRO A 28 -29.45 3.50 16.22
C PRO A 28 -29.57 2.12 15.55
N ASP A 29 -29.92 1.15 16.39
CA ASP A 29 -30.46 -0.18 16.10
C ASP A 29 -29.76 -1.08 15.06
N ALA A 30 -28.76 -1.81 15.56
CA ALA A 30 -28.23 -3.00 14.89
C ALA A 30 -29.19 -4.19 15.05
N MET A 31 -29.45 -4.91 13.97
CA MET A 31 -30.28 -6.13 13.96
C MET A 31 -29.78 -7.20 14.97
N PRO A 32 -30.68 -7.91 15.65
CA PRO A 32 -30.31 -8.86 16.70
C PRO A 32 -29.60 -10.10 16.14
N ARG A 33 -28.52 -10.52 16.82
CA ARG A 33 -27.62 -11.66 16.51
C ARG A 33 -28.31 -13.01 16.19
N ARG A 34 -29.59 -13.15 16.44
CA ARG A 34 -30.34 -14.41 16.19
C ARG A 34 -30.75 -14.65 14.74
N THR A 35 -30.74 -13.62 13.90
CA THR A 35 -31.16 -13.73 12.49
C THR A 35 -30.01 -14.18 11.57
N LEU A 36 -28.77 -14.02 11.95
CA LEU A 36 -27.58 -14.43 11.17
C LEU A 36 -27.25 -15.92 11.29
N LEU A 37 -27.70 -16.61 12.36
CA LEU A 37 -27.47 -18.05 12.57
C LEU A 37 -28.55 -18.95 11.93
N ALA A 38 -29.66 -18.39 11.48
CA ALA A 38 -30.75 -19.15 10.85
C ALA A 38 -30.53 -19.38 9.33
N LEU A 39 -29.62 -18.68 8.68
CA LEU A 39 -29.34 -18.84 7.25
C LEU A 39 -28.23 -19.85 6.92
N ALA A 40 -27.50 -20.35 7.91
CA ALA A 40 -26.42 -21.31 7.72
C ALA A 40 -26.84 -22.80 7.90
N ALA A 41 -28.11 -23.10 8.18
CA ALA A 41 -28.56 -24.47 8.54
C ALA A 41 -29.54 -25.14 7.55
N LEU A 42 -29.76 -24.59 6.35
CA LEU A 42 -30.68 -25.19 5.35
C LEU A 42 -29.98 -25.41 3.99
N GLY A 43 -28.96 -26.24 3.98
CA GLY A 43 -28.29 -26.71 2.77
C GLY A 43 -28.17 -28.22 2.75
N GLY A 44 -29.25 -28.93 2.41
CA GLY A 44 -29.15 -30.38 2.21
C GLY A 44 -30.49 -31.12 2.16
N ALA A 45 -31.21 -31.03 1.04
CA ALA A 45 -32.09 -32.08 0.54
C ALA A 45 -32.59 -31.70 -0.86
N GLY A 46 -32.18 -32.47 -1.86
CA GLY A 46 -32.65 -32.31 -3.23
C GLY A 46 -34.07 -32.77 -3.39
N ILE A 47 -34.90 -31.92 -4.00
CA ILE A 47 -36.21 -32.34 -4.59
C ILE A 47 -36.25 -31.69 -5.99
N ALA A 48 -36.33 -32.57 -7.01
CA ALA A 48 -36.56 -32.17 -8.37
C ALA A 48 -38.03 -31.77 -8.58
N LEU A 49 -38.28 -30.60 -9.17
CA LEU A 49 -39.58 -30.20 -9.66
C LEU A 49 -39.51 -29.82 -11.16
N PRO A 50 -40.59 -30.05 -11.93
CA PRO A 50 -40.56 -30.05 -13.38
C PRO A 50 -40.60 -28.63 -13.97
N ALA A 51 -39.98 -28.49 -15.15
CA ALA A 51 -39.91 -27.25 -15.93
C ALA A 51 -41.28 -26.78 -16.40
N CYS A 52 -41.70 -25.59 -16.01
CA CYS A 52 -42.76 -24.82 -16.67
C CYS A 52 -42.15 -23.81 -17.60
N LYS A 53 -42.52 -23.88 -18.88
CA LYS A 53 -42.22 -22.86 -19.90
C LYS A 53 -42.97 -21.57 -19.54
N ALA A 54 -42.26 -20.48 -19.44
CA ALA A 54 -42.84 -19.16 -19.35
C ALA A 54 -42.77 -18.46 -20.72
N ASP A 55 -43.91 -17.91 -21.16
CA ASP A 55 -44.04 -17.10 -22.38
C ASP A 55 -43.37 -15.73 -22.22
N PRO A 56 -42.92 -15.09 -23.33
CA PRO A 56 -42.29 -13.77 -23.27
C PRO A 56 -43.32 -12.65 -23.01
N PRO A 57 -42.91 -11.59 -22.30
CA PRO A 57 -43.81 -10.45 -22.04
C PRO A 57 -44.06 -9.60 -23.31
N PRO A 58 -45.22 -8.92 -23.44
CA PRO A 58 -45.60 -8.14 -24.60
C PRO A 58 -44.79 -6.86 -24.73
N GLU A 59 -44.51 -6.48 -25.98
CA GLU A 59 -43.85 -5.25 -26.37
C GLU A 59 -44.63 -4.00 -25.91
N ALA A 60 -43.99 -3.12 -25.17
CA ALA A 60 -44.53 -1.80 -24.82
C ALA A 60 -44.30 -0.80 -25.97
N LYS A 61 -45.36 -0.27 -26.49
CA LYS A 61 -45.36 0.80 -27.52
C LYS A 61 -44.78 2.11 -26.93
N GLY A 62 -43.95 2.76 -27.75
CA GLY A 62 -43.23 3.97 -27.39
C GLY A 62 -44.11 5.16 -26.99
N GLY A 63 -43.71 5.77 -25.88
CA GLY A 63 -44.12 7.12 -25.51
C GLY A 63 -42.91 8.04 -25.71
N ALA A 64 -43.11 9.14 -26.44
CA ALA A 64 -42.10 10.16 -26.71
C ALA A 64 -41.63 10.81 -25.39
N ALA A 65 -40.38 10.63 -25.04
CA ALA A 65 -39.75 11.35 -23.93
C ALA A 65 -39.37 12.76 -24.42
N GLY A 66 -39.79 13.79 -23.67
CA GLY A 66 -39.34 15.16 -23.82
C GLY A 66 -37.83 15.32 -23.56
N PRO A 67 -37.24 16.47 -23.94
CA PRO A 67 -35.80 16.64 -23.85
C PRO A 67 -35.34 16.56 -22.40
N SER A 68 -34.52 15.55 -22.09
CA SER A 68 -33.80 15.45 -20.81
C SER A 68 -32.78 16.58 -20.75
N GLU A 69 -32.89 17.39 -19.73
CA GLU A 69 -31.88 18.38 -19.34
C GLU A 69 -30.56 17.65 -19.14
N GLN A 70 -29.63 17.82 -20.07
CA GLN A 70 -28.30 17.24 -20.00
C GLN A 70 -27.59 17.85 -18.79
N ALA A 71 -27.22 17.00 -17.84
CA ALA A 71 -26.29 17.38 -16.77
C ALA A 71 -25.03 18.02 -17.39
N PRO A 72 -24.50 19.12 -16.80
CA PRO A 72 -23.36 19.80 -17.37
C PRO A 72 -22.19 18.81 -17.52
N SER A 73 -21.63 18.75 -18.72
CA SER A 73 -20.46 17.97 -19.04
C SER A 73 -19.36 18.26 -18.00
N PRO A 74 -18.65 17.25 -17.47
CA PRO A 74 -17.61 17.47 -16.49
C PRO A 74 -16.56 18.42 -17.09
N SER A 75 -16.32 19.55 -16.42
CA SER A 75 -15.22 20.45 -16.77
C SER A 75 -13.95 19.62 -16.82
N ARG A 76 -13.20 19.66 -17.94
CA ARG A 76 -11.93 18.95 -18.09
C ARG A 76 -11.00 19.40 -16.96
N SER A 77 -10.66 18.48 -16.05
CA SER A 77 -9.51 18.65 -15.16
C SER A 77 -8.25 18.85 -16.01
N ALA A 78 -7.25 19.58 -15.49
CA ALA A 78 -6.04 19.94 -16.20
C ALA A 78 -5.50 18.76 -17.04
N GLU A 79 -5.36 18.97 -18.36
CA GLU A 79 -4.73 17.97 -19.23
C GLU A 79 -3.25 17.92 -18.93
N ALA A 80 -2.67 16.72 -18.89
CA ALA A 80 -1.23 16.56 -18.78
C ALA A 80 -0.55 17.26 -19.96
N VAL A 81 0.39 18.16 -19.67
CA VAL A 81 1.14 18.92 -20.68
C VAL A 81 2.05 18.00 -21.52
N GLY A 82 2.35 16.81 -21.01
CA GLY A 82 3.13 15.77 -21.68
C GLY A 82 3.05 14.44 -20.93
N ARG A 83 3.55 13.39 -21.58
CA ARG A 83 3.68 12.06 -20.97
C ARG A 83 5.04 11.49 -21.36
N SER A 84 5.77 10.95 -20.37
CA SER A 84 6.97 10.16 -20.62
C SER A 84 6.63 8.68 -20.50
N GLU A 85 6.93 7.89 -21.51
CA GLU A 85 6.77 6.43 -21.46
C GLU A 85 7.80 5.76 -20.54
N ALA A 86 8.78 6.51 -20.07
CA ALA A 86 9.82 6.08 -19.16
C ALA A 86 9.74 6.84 -17.83
N ILE A 87 10.53 6.41 -16.87
CA ILE A 87 10.83 7.17 -15.66
C ILE A 87 11.52 8.48 -16.08
N VAL A 88 11.08 9.61 -15.52
CA VAL A 88 11.61 10.94 -15.87
C VAL A 88 12.94 11.21 -15.18
N LYS A 89 13.06 10.86 -13.89
CA LYS A 89 14.31 11.03 -13.16
C LYS A 89 15.38 10.03 -13.62
N PRO A 90 16.67 10.33 -13.51
CA PRO A 90 17.74 9.37 -13.77
C PRO A 90 17.63 8.13 -12.88
N THR A 91 17.74 6.95 -13.49
CA THR A 91 17.75 5.65 -12.79
C THR A 91 18.91 4.80 -13.32
N PRO A 92 20.18 5.14 -13.02
CA PRO A 92 21.33 4.36 -13.48
C PRO A 92 21.31 2.96 -12.87
N ASP A 93 21.79 1.97 -13.62
CA ASP A 93 21.82 0.56 -13.19
C ASP A 93 22.68 0.31 -11.94
N ALA A 94 23.63 1.21 -11.68
CA ALA A 94 24.41 1.18 -10.45
C ALA A 94 23.55 1.36 -9.20
N ASP A 95 22.49 2.18 -9.29
CA ASP A 95 21.65 2.57 -8.15
C ASP A 95 20.29 1.85 -8.13
N PHE A 96 19.88 1.28 -9.28
CA PHE A 96 18.55 0.69 -9.45
C PHE A 96 18.57 -0.67 -10.14
N ILE A 97 17.55 -1.48 -9.85
CA ILE A 97 17.13 -2.64 -10.65
C ILE A 97 15.86 -2.23 -11.38
N LYS A 98 15.90 -2.25 -12.72
CA LYS A 98 14.77 -1.78 -13.57
C LYS A 98 13.84 -2.93 -13.97
N TYR A 99 12.54 -2.62 -14.04
CA TYR A 99 11.47 -3.51 -14.51
C TYR A 99 10.71 -2.78 -15.63
N GLY A 100 11.12 -3.02 -16.87
CA GLY A 100 10.64 -2.25 -18.01
C GLY A 100 11.08 -0.79 -17.95
N SER A 101 10.30 0.11 -18.58
CA SER A 101 10.62 1.53 -18.68
C SER A 101 10.06 2.38 -17.54
N ALA A 102 9.07 1.87 -16.79
CA ALA A 102 8.28 2.67 -15.85
C ALA A 102 8.50 2.30 -14.37
N ASN A 103 9.28 1.25 -14.09
CA ASN A 103 9.45 0.72 -12.74
C ASN A 103 10.93 0.46 -12.43
N ALA A 104 11.37 0.91 -11.25
CA ALA A 104 12.74 0.71 -10.76
C ALA A 104 12.78 0.64 -9.24
N GLU A 105 13.37 -0.42 -8.68
CA GLU A 105 13.65 -0.52 -7.25
C GLU A 105 15.04 0.03 -6.92
N ALA A 106 15.16 0.64 -5.75
CA ALA A 106 16.42 1.13 -5.24
C ALA A 106 17.34 -0.01 -4.81
N ARG A 107 18.64 0.14 -5.01
CA ARG A 107 19.63 -0.71 -4.36
C ARG A 107 19.84 -0.22 -2.94
N LEU A 108 19.40 -0.99 -1.95
CA LEU A 108 19.38 -0.57 -0.55
C LEU A 108 20.74 -0.27 0.04
N GLU A 109 21.82 -0.88 -0.49
CA GLU A 109 23.19 -0.59 -0.12
C GLU A 109 23.58 0.88 -0.33
N TRP A 110 23.12 1.51 -1.40
CA TRP A 110 23.37 2.93 -1.68
C TRP A 110 22.47 3.85 -0.86
N VAL A 111 21.23 3.42 -0.60
CA VAL A 111 20.31 4.18 0.27
C VAL A 111 20.82 4.21 1.70
N TRP A 112 21.36 3.08 2.21
CA TRP A 112 21.81 2.96 3.58
C TRP A 112 22.90 3.98 3.95
N GLU A 113 23.83 4.23 3.04
CA GLU A 113 24.90 5.23 3.22
C GLU A 113 24.39 6.68 3.35
N ARG A 114 23.14 6.94 2.94
CA ARG A 114 22.49 8.25 3.01
C ARG A 114 21.66 8.47 4.28
N GLY A 115 21.50 7.47 5.10
CA GLY A 115 20.74 7.54 6.35
C GLY A 115 19.35 6.93 6.26
N LEU A 116 18.42 7.37 7.13
CA LEU A 116 17.04 6.87 7.12
C LEU A 116 16.23 7.47 5.97
N ILE A 117 16.38 8.77 5.71
CA ILE A 117 15.67 9.46 4.64
C ILE A 117 16.29 9.11 3.30
N THR A 118 15.48 8.50 2.43
CA THR A 118 15.89 8.16 1.06
C THR A 118 15.95 9.42 0.21
N PRO A 119 17.11 9.79 -0.37
CA PRO A 119 17.17 10.89 -1.32
C PRO A 119 16.19 10.69 -2.48
N VAL A 120 15.58 11.76 -2.97
CA VAL A 120 14.62 11.71 -4.08
C VAL A 120 15.22 11.01 -5.31
N SER A 121 16.51 11.23 -5.57
CA SER A 121 17.25 10.59 -6.67
C SER A 121 17.33 9.06 -6.53
N LEU A 122 17.36 8.53 -5.32
CA LEU A 122 17.44 7.09 -5.02
C LEU A 122 16.09 6.45 -4.65
N PHE A 123 15.02 7.24 -4.53
CA PHE A 123 13.71 6.70 -4.16
C PHE A 123 13.15 5.83 -5.30
N TYR A 124 12.63 4.66 -5.00
CA TYR A 124 12.08 3.75 -6.01
C TYR A 124 10.93 4.38 -6.80
N VAL A 125 10.74 3.95 -8.04
CA VAL A 125 9.64 4.40 -8.90
C VAL A 125 8.75 3.21 -9.27
N ARG A 126 7.46 3.39 -9.07
CA ARG A 126 6.44 2.44 -9.54
C ARG A 126 5.28 3.16 -10.18
N ASN A 127 5.08 2.96 -11.47
CA ASN A 127 3.98 3.49 -12.26
C ASN A 127 3.17 2.37 -12.91
N HIS A 128 1.87 2.59 -13.12
CA HIS A 128 1.02 1.65 -13.87
C HIS A 128 1.11 1.90 -15.38
N ALA A 129 1.39 3.13 -15.76
CA ALA A 129 1.54 3.60 -17.13
C ALA A 129 2.62 4.67 -17.18
N SER A 130 2.68 5.43 -18.27
CA SER A 130 3.59 6.56 -18.46
C SER A 130 3.44 7.62 -17.35
N THR A 131 4.54 8.28 -17.00
CA THR A 131 4.55 9.42 -16.08
C THR A 131 3.90 10.64 -16.74
N PRO A 132 2.78 11.18 -16.23
CA PRO A 132 2.25 12.45 -16.69
C PRO A 132 3.13 13.60 -16.21
N VAL A 133 3.35 14.60 -17.07
CA VAL A 133 3.97 15.87 -16.72
C VAL A 133 2.86 16.91 -16.65
N ILE A 134 2.59 17.41 -15.47
CA ILE A 134 1.46 18.30 -15.19
C ILE A 134 1.99 19.65 -14.76
N ASP A 135 1.54 20.73 -15.42
CA ASP A 135 1.85 22.08 -15.00
C ASP A 135 1.03 22.46 -13.76
N ALA A 136 1.72 22.74 -12.66
CA ALA A 136 1.09 23.15 -11.40
C ALA A 136 0.20 24.40 -11.54
N LYS A 137 0.52 25.32 -12.49
CA LYS A 137 -0.26 26.53 -12.73
C LYS A 137 -1.64 26.26 -13.32
N THR A 138 -1.79 25.17 -14.05
CA THR A 138 -3.06 24.78 -14.65
C THR A 138 -3.77 23.67 -13.90
N TRP A 139 -3.05 23.04 -12.95
CA TRP A 139 -3.60 21.95 -12.14
C TRP A 139 -4.74 22.42 -11.24
N LYS A 140 -5.76 21.57 -11.15
CA LYS A 140 -6.90 21.73 -10.24
C LYS A 140 -7.24 20.42 -9.58
N LEU A 141 -7.64 20.50 -8.33
CA LEU A 141 -8.23 19.39 -7.58
C LEU A 141 -9.74 19.62 -7.47
N ARG A 142 -10.52 18.68 -7.99
CA ARG A 142 -11.97 18.67 -7.80
C ARG A 142 -12.33 17.75 -6.62
N VAL A 143 -13.01 18.30 -5.61
CA VAL A 143 -13.55 17.56 -4.46
C VAL A 143 -15.06 17.49 -4.60
N HIS A 144 -15.61 16.28 -4.75
CA HIS A 144 -17.02 16.07 -5.10
C HIS A 144 -17.59 14.76 -4.54
N GLY A 145 -18.88 14.53 -4.72
CA GLY A 145 -19.54 13.25 -4.42
C GLY A 145 -20.74 13.39 -3.51
N SER A 146 -21.50 12.30 -3.38
CA SER A 146 -22.75 12.23 -2.60
C SER A 146 -22.55 12.42 -1.10
N GLY A 147 -21.35 12.08 -0.59
CA GLY A 147 -20.96 12.23 0.80
C GLY A 147 -20.58 13.65 1.23
N LEU A 148 -20.79 14.67 0.37
CA LEU A 148 -20.41 16.07 0.64
C LEU A 148 -21.62 17.00 0.58
N GLU A 149 -21.54 18.10 1.35
CA GLU A 149 -22.50 19.19 1.30
C GLU A 149 -22.10 20.26 0.27
N ARG A 150 -20.82 20.55 0.16
CA ARG A 150 -20.25 21.65 -0.64
C ARG A 150 -19.10 21.16 -1.52
N PRO A 151 -19.37 20.57 -2.68
CA PRO A 151 -18.33 20.28 -3.66
C PRO A 151 -17.59 21.56 -4.05
N PHE A 152 -16.27 21.47 -4.27
CA PHE A 152 -15.44 22.61 -4.65
C PHE A 152 -14.24 22.20 -5.48
N GLU A 153 -13.55 23.20 -6.05
CA GLU A 153 -12.26 23.02 -6.72
C GLU A 153 -11.19 23.85 -6.02
N LEU A 154 -9.95 23.34 -6.02
CA LEU A 154 -8.75 24.03 -5.56
C LEU A 154 -7.75 24.15 -6.70
N THR A 155 -7.13 25.31 -6.84
CA THR A 155 -5.89 25.48 -7.60
C THR A 155 -4.69 25.05 -6.75
N TYR A 156 -3.50 24.94 -7.37
CA TYR A 156 -2.27 24.66 -6.63
C TYR A 156 -1.96 25.77 -5.63
N ASP A 157 -2.15 27.04 -6.03
CA ASP A 157 -1.95 28.19 -5.13
C ASP A 157 -2.91 28.19 -3.95
N ASP A 158 -4.14 27.72 -4.14
CA ASP A 158 -5.10 27.56 -3.02
C ASP A 158 -4.68 26.42 -2.09
N LEU A 159 -4.18 25.30 -2.63
CA LEU A 159 -3.66 24.21 -1.84
C LEU A 159 -2.51 24.66 -0.93
N LEU A 160 -1.58 25.47 -1.45
CA LEU A 160 -0.43 25.96 -0.69
C LEU A 160 -0.80 26.92 0.45
N LYS A 161 -1.99 27.51 0.43
CA LYS A 161 -2.50 28.40 1.49
C LYS A 161 -3.17 27.63 2.64
N LEU A 162 -3.46 26.34 2.44
CA LEU A 162 -4.12 25.54 3.47
C LEU A 162 -3.14 25.13 4.59
N PRO A 163 -3.64 24.89 5.81
CA PRO A 163 -2.82 24.34 6.89
C PRO A 163 -2.15 23.03 6.45
N SER A 164 -0.84 22.99 6.53
CA SER A 164 -0.04 21.84 6.13
C SER A 164 0.81 21.32 7.27
N LYS A 165 1.25 20.07 7.16
CA LYS A 165 2.23 19.47 8.07
C LYS A 165 3.26 18.65 7.28
N THR A 166 4.40 18.41 7.93
CA THR A 166 5.44 17.51 7.43
C THR A 166 5.48 16.24 8.29
N VAL A 167 5.50 15.09 7.67
CA VAL A 167 5.60 13.80 8.34
C VAL A 167 6.66 12.93 7.66
N THR A 168 7.48 12.23 8.47
CA THR A 168 8.42 11.23 7.96
C THR A 168 7.73 9.88 7.88
N ARG A 169 7.52 9.34 6.66
CA ARG A 169 6.82 8.08 6.43
C ARG A 169 7.48 7.26 5.32
N TYR A 170 7.44 5.94 5.45
CA TYR A 170 7.82 5.10 4.33
C TYR A 170 6.67 4.97 3.31
N LEU A 171 7.04 4.73 2.07
CA LEU A 171 6.18 4.13 1.06
C LEU A 171 6.79 2.80 0.61
N GLU A 172 5.92 1.82 0.38
CA GLU A 172 6.31 0.50 -0.06
C GLU A 172 5.32 -0.04 -1.09
N CYS A 173 5.82 -0.59 -2.20
CA CYS A 173 5.00 -1.27 -3.19
C CYS A 173 4.35 -2.52 -2.58
N ALA A 174 3.08 -2.79 -2.88
CA ALA A 174 2.40 -4.02 -2.45
C ALA A 174 3.14 -5.30 -2.86
N GLY A 175 3.86 -5.24 -4.00
CA GLY A 175 4.65 -6.35 -4.53
C GLY A 175 6.09 -6.39 -4.05
N ASN A 176 6.51 -5.55 -3.10
CA ASN A 176 7.87 -5.58 -2.55
C ASN A 176 8.15 -6.94 -1.88
N GLY A 177 9.11 -7.70 -2.41
CA GLY A 177 9.38 -9.09 -2.04
C GLY A 177 8.75 -10.14 -2.96
N ARG A 178 8.10 -9.77 -4.08
CA ARG A 178 7.43 -10.73 -4.99
C ARG A 178 8.36 -11.81 -5.54
N ALA A 179 9.60 -11.48 -5.85
CA ALA A 179 10.58 -12.44 -6.37
C ALA A 179 10.74 -13.65 -5.44
N PHE A 180 10.57 -13.46 -4.14
CA PHE A 180 10.78 -14.52 -3.15
C PHE A 180 9.66 -15.55 -3.09
N PHE A 181 8.50 -15.29 -3.67
CA PHE A 181 7.50 -16.35 -3.90
C PHE A 181 8.05 -17.42 -4.85
N LYS A 182 8.79 -17.04 -5.90
CA LYS A 182 9.46 -18.00 -6.78
C LYS A 182 10.76 -18.52 -6.17
N GLU A 183 11.61 -17.63 -5.69
CA GLU A 183 12.96 -17.98 -5.24
C GLU A 183 12.96 -18.87 -3.97
N LEU A 184 12.06 -18.61 -3.02
CA LEU A 184 12.05 -19.29 -1.72
C LEU A 184 10.90 -20.29 -1.56
N LEU A 185 9.73 -20.01 -2.15
CA LEU A 185 8.55 -20.88 -2.06
C LEU A 185 8.35 -21.75 -3.31
N GLN A 186 9.21 -21.62 -4.33
CA GLN A 186 9.12 -22.34 -5.61
C GLN A 186 7.76 -22.17 -6.30
N ARG A 187 7.08 -21.05 -6.06
CA ARG A 187 5.76 -20.76 -6.59
C ARG A 187 5.69 -19.33 -7.10
N GLU A 188 5.76 -19.17 -8.41
CA GLU A 188 5.78 -17.85 -9.06
C GLU A 188 4.48 -17.07 -8.84
N ALA A 189 4.59 -15.74 -8.77
CA ALA A 189 3.47 -14.80 -8.72
C ALA A 189 3.56 -13.80 -9.86
N GLU A 190 2.41 -13.28 -10.31
CA GLU A 190 2.30 -12.37 -11.47
C GLU A 190 2.83 -10.96 -11.17
N GLY A 191 3.50 -10.36 -12.14
CA GLY A 191 3.97 -8.96 -12.16
C GLY A 191 5.47 -8.83 -12.01
N ASP A 192 5.95 -7.58 -11.90
CA ASP A 192 7.38 -7.27 -11.74
C ASP A 192 7.95 -7.97 -10.50
N GLN A 193 9.05 -8.67 -10.67
CA GLN A 193 9.67 -9.50 -9.63
C GLN A 193 10.54 -8.66 -8.69
N TRP A 194 9.90 -7.68 -8.02
CA TRP A 194 10.54 -6.84 -7.02
C TRP A 194 11.23 -7.67 -5.94
N ARG A 195 12.45 -7.29 -5.58
CA ARG A 195 13.09 -7.78 -4.37
C ARG A 195 12.64 -6.93 -3.18
N LEU A 196 13.54 -6.27 -2.44
CA LEU A 196 13.18 -5.47 -1.26
C LEU A 196 13.39 -3.95 -1.45
N GLY A 197 13.82 -3.51 -2.62
CA GLY A 197 14.13 -2.11 -2.91
C GLY A 197 12.94 -1.27 -3.37
N ALA A 198 11.73 -1.86 -3.50
CA ALA A 198 10.51 -1.08 -3.73
C ALA A 198 9.96 -0.48 -2.42
N PHE A 199 10.86 0.11 -1.65
CA PHE A 199 10.70 0.75 -0.35
C PHE A 199 11.53 2.05 -0.30
N GLY A 200 11.03 3.06 0.39
CA GLY A 200 11.77 4.28 0.65
C GLY A 200 11.09 5.10 1.74
N VAL A 201 11.88 5.88 2.48
CA VAL A 201 11.44 6.78 3.56
C VAL A 201 11.65 8.21 3.10
N ALA A 202 10.65 9.07 3.28
CA ALA A 202 10.77 10.48 2.96
C ALA A 202 10.02 11.36 3.96
N GLU A 203 10.39 12.63 3.98
CA GLU A 203 9.61 13.69 4.61
C GLU A 203 8.57 14.19 3.60
N TRP A 204 7.30 14.04 3.94
CA TRP A 204 6.18 14.44 3.11
C TRP A 204 5.51 15.66 3.70
N THR A 205 5.46 16.74 2.92
CA THR A 205 4.73 17.95 3.31
C THR A 205 3.43 18.04 2.51
N GLY A 206 2.32 18.25 3.21
CA GLY A 206 1.00 18.34 2.58
C GLY A 206 -0.10 18.75 3.54
N VAL A 207 -1.29 18.92 2.98
CA VAL A 207 -2.51 19.23 3.73
C VAL A 207 -3.13 17.93 4.22
N PRO A 208 -3.48 17.78 5.52
CA PRO A 208 -4.27 16.65 5.98
C PRO A 208 -5.53 16.47 5.15
N LEU A 209 -5.82 15.25 4.73
CA LEU A 209 -7.01 15.00 3.92
C LEU A 209 -8.28 15.35 4.68
N SER A 210 -8.29 15.20 6.00
CA SER A 210 -9.35 15.62 6.91
C SER A 210 -9.68 17.12 6.80
N GLU A 211 -8.68 17.98 6.59
CA GLU A 211 -8.89 19.44 6.40
C GLU A 211 -9.65 19.72 5.10
N ILE A 212 -9.28 19.03 4.01
CA ILE A 212 -9.95 19.15 2.70
C ILE A 212 -11.39 18.65 2.79
N LEU A 213 -11.62 17.50 3.42
CA LEU A 213 -12.94 16.90 3.61
C LEU A 213 -13.83 17.75 4.52
N GLY A 214 -13.27 18.34 5.57
CA GLY A 214 -13.99 19.25 6.45
C GLY A 214 -14.50 20.50 5.73
N ARG A 215 -13.67 21.12 4.85
CA ARG A 215 -14.06 22.27 4.01
C ARG A 215 -15.19 21.94 3.06
N ALA A 216 -15.20 20.73 2.51
CA ALA A 216 -16.26 20.23 1.66
C ALA A 216 -17.58 19.95 2.41
N GLY A 217 -17.58 20.02 3.74
CA GLY A 217 -18.74 19.64 4.55
C GLY A 217 -19.04 18.15 4.41
N MET A 218 -18.07 17.28 4.78
CA MET A 218 -18.27 15.84 4.74
C MET A 218 -19.47 15.43 5.61
N LYS A 219 -20.44 14.75 5.00
CA LYS A 219 -21.64 14.27 5.67
C LYS A 219 -21.34 13.12 6.62
N LYS A 220 -22.13 12.96 7.67
CA LYS A 220 -22.05 11.81 8.58
C LYS A 220 -22.33 10.46 7.90
N SER A 221 -23.08 10.49 6.78
CA SER A 221 -23.36 9.31 5.95
C SER A 221 -22.22 8.91 5.03
N ALA A 222 -21.14 9.69 4.92
CA ALA A 222 -20.01 9.35 4.07
C ALA A 222 -19.31 8.08 4.58
N VAL A 223 -19.01 7.15 3.67
CA VAL A 223 -18.38 5.86 3.99
C VAL A 223 -17.05 5.64 3.27
N ALA A 224 -16.83 6.32 2.13
CA ALA A 224 -15.62 6.15 1.33
C ALA A 224 -15.10 7.47 0.75
N VAL A 225 -13.78 7.55 0.63
CA VAL A 225 -13.05 8.63 -0.06
C VAL A 225 -12.20 8.00 -1.15
N MET A 226 -12.34 8.44 -2.38
CA MET A 226 -11.59 7.89 -3.51
C MET A 226 -10.78 8.98 -4.23
N PRO A 227 -9.48 9.08 -4.00
CA PRO A 227 -8.60 9.86 -4.84
C PRO A 227 -8.45 9.21 -6.22
N VAL A 228 -8.38 10.03 -7.27
CA VAL A 228 -8.23 9.61 -8.66
C VAL A 228 -7.09 10.38 -9.30
N GLY A 229 -6.15 9.65 -9.90
CA GLY A 229 -5.00 10.20 -10.62
C GLY A 229 -5.35 10.73 -12.00
N LEU A 230 -4.50 11.62 -12.52
CA LEU A 230 -4.56 12.17 -13.88
C LEU A 230 -3.69 11.36 -14.86
N ASP A 231 -3.20 10.20 -14.44
CA ASP A 231 -2.48 9.28 -15.31
C ASP A 231 -3.44 8.60 -16.31
N LYS A 232 -2.88 7.95 -17.35
CA LYS A 232 -3.66 7.30 -18.42
C LYS A 232 -4.64 6.25 -17.89
N GLU A 233 -4.25 5.56 -16.81
CA GLU A 233 -5.05 4.49 -16.20
C GLU A 233 -6.08 5.04 -15.19
N GLU A 234 -6.07 6.35 -14.93
CA GLU A 234 -6.89 6.99 -13.90
C GLU A 234 -6.85 6.17 -12.59
N VAL A 235 -5.64 5.90 -12.12
CA VAL A 235 -5.43 5.10 -10.91
C VAL A 235 -6.25 5.68 -9.77
N GLN A 236 -7.11 4.86 -9.19
CA GLN A 236 -8.05 5.25 -8.14
C GLN A 236 -8.14 4.16 -7.08
N ARG A 237 -8.17 4.57 -5.82
CA ARG A 237 -8.20 3.64 -4.69
C ARG A 237 -9.13 4.15 -3.60
N PRO A 238 -10.29 3.51 -3.37
CA PRO A 238 -11.15 3.87 -2.26
C PRO A 238 -10.48 3.65 -0.91
N LEU A 239 -10.64 4.61 -0.02
CA LEU A 239 -10.23 4.57 1.38
C LEU A 239 -11.49 4.63 2.26
N PRO A 240 -11.59 3.86 3.33
CA PRO A 240 -12.58 4.08 4.38
C PRO A 240 -12.40 5.48 4.98
N ILE A 241 -13.48 6.09 5.42
CA ILE A 241 -13.44 7.43 6.06
C ILE A 241 -12.44 7.46 7.21
N ALA A 242 -12.43 6.44 8.06
CA ALA A 242 -11.50 6.37 9.19
C ALA A 242 -10.04 6.51 8.76
N LYS A 243 -9.64 5.86 7.63
CA LYS A 243 -8.26 5.98 7.10
C LYS A 243 -8.01 7.32 6.44
N ALA A 244 -8.99 7.88 5.73
CA ALA A 244 -8.88 9.20 5.11
C ALA A 244 -8.75 10.33 6.16
N MET A 245 -9.33 10.14 7.35
CA MET A 245 -9.32 11.11 8.44
C MET A 245 -8.12 10.98 9.40
N GLU A 246 -7.25 9.98 9.21
CA GLU A 246 -6.00 9.91 10.01
C GLU A 246 -5.15 11.15 9.77
N GLU A 247 -4.55 11.65 10.86
CA GLU A 247 -3.78 12.91 10.84
C GLU A 247 -2.61 12.94 9.86
N ASP A 248 -2.04 11.79 9.54
CA ASP A 248 -0.90 11.64 8.64
C ASP A 248 -1.30 11.17 7.23
N THR A 249 -2.62 11.03 6.95
CA THR A 249 -3.12 10.87 5.59
C THR A 249 -3.20 12.25 4.94
N LEU A 250 -2.30 12.52 3.97
CA LEU A 250 -2.09 13.84 3.41
C LEU A 250 -2.41 13.91 1.92
N LEU A 251 -2.84 15.07 1.45
CA LEU A 251 -2.61 15.52 0.08
C LEU A 251 -1.23 16.20 0.06
N ALA A 252 -0.19 15.42 -0.26
CA ALA A 252 1.18 15.86 -0.23
C ALA A 252 1.57 16.56 -1.54
N TYR A 253 2.33 17.64 -1.43
CA TYR A 253 2.83 18.44 -2.55
C TYR A 253 4.35 18.65 -2.52
N ARG A 254 5.03 18.25 -1.42
CA ARG A 254 6.50 18.23 -1.31
C ARG A 254 7.01 16.91 -0.76
N MET A 255 8.27 16.62 -1.12
CA MET A 255 9.02 15.46 -0.69
C MET A 255 10.44 15.88 -0.35
N ASN A 256 10.90 15.61 0.88
CA ASN A 256 12.23 16.01 1.38
C ASN A 256 12.51 17.51 1.25
N GLY A 257 11.49 18.35 1.51
CA GLY A 257 11.60 19.81 1.44
C GLY A 257 11.49 20.42 0.03
N GLU A 258 11.50 19.61 -1.03
CA GLU A 258 11.38 20.03 -2.42
C GLU A 258 9.99 19.74 -2.99
N ASP A 259 9.60 20.39 -4.08
CA ASP A 259 8.38 20.08 -4.81
C ASP A 259 8.43 18.64 -5.33
N LEU A 260 7.28 17.98 -5.39
CA LEU A 260 7.22 16.60 -5.87
C LEU A 260 7.76 16.48 -7.29
N PRO A 261 8.69 15.53 -7.57
CA PRO A 261 9.04 15.18 -8.94
C PRO A 261 7.85 14.53 -9.68
N ALA A 262 7.88 14.60 -11.01
CA ALA A 262 6.84 14.00 -11.86
C ALA A 262 6.59 12.52 -11.52
N ASP A 263 7.64 11.70 -11.42
CA ASP A 263 7.53 10.26 -11.08
C ASP A 263 6.95 9.99 -9.69
N HIS A 264 6.99 10.97 -8.80
CA HIS A 264 6.47 10.85 -7.45
C HIS A 264 5.12 11.53 -7.23
N GLY A 265 4.50 12.06 -8.32
CA GLY A 265 3.11 12.49 -8.31
C GLY A 265 2.89 13.99 -8.34
N SER A 266 3.86 14.81 -8.85
CA SER A 266 3.65 16.24 -9.04
C SER A 266 2.38 16.57 -9.84
N PRO A 267 1.62 17.64 -9.49
CA PRO A 267 1.88 18.58 -8.38
C PRO A 267 1.40 18.10 -7.01
N ALA A 268 0.50 17.12 -6.93
CA ALA A 268 0.01 16.59 -5.66
C ALA A 268 -0.32 15.09 -5.71
N ARG A 269 -0.06 14.41 -4.61
CA ARG A 269 -0.41 13.00 -4.40
C ARG A 269 -1.07 12.78 -3.06
N VAL A 270 -1.89 11.74 -2.94
CA VAL A 270 -2.29 11.26 -1.61
C VAL A 270 -1.16 10.43 -1.00
N LEU A 271 -0.89 10.63 0.27
CA LEU A 271 -0.04 9.80 1.12
C LEU A 271 -0.94 9.05 2.11
N VAL A 272 -0.86 7.72 2.13
CA VAL A 272 -1.62 6.84 3.02
C VAL A 272 -0.65 5.97 3.81
N PRO A 273 -0.13 6.47 4.96
CA PRO A 273 0.93 5.79 5.70
C PRO A 273 0.55 4.39 6.19
N GLY A 274 1.51 3.46 6.08
CA GLY A 274 1.35 2.07 6.49
C GLY A 274 0.57 1.18 5.52
N TRP A 275 -0.16 1.77 4.55
CA TRP A 275 -0.85 1.02 3.51
C TRP A 275 0.06 0.75 2.31
N ALA A 276 -0.30 -0.28 1.54
CA ALA A 276 0.35 -0.56 0.26
C ALA A 276 0.40 0.68 -0.64
N GLY A 277 1.52 0.93 -1.29
CA GLY A 277 1.79 2.15 -2.05
C GLY A 277 0.75 2.51 -3.12
N ALA A 278 -0.03 1.54 -3.58
CA ALA A 278 -1.16 1.76 -4.49
C ALA A 278 -2.27 2.62 -3.90
N ALA A 279 -2.40 2.69 -2.58
CA ALA A 279 -3.35 3.57 -1.90
C ALA A 279 -2.89 5.03 -1.93
N SER A 280 -1.59 5.26 -2.05
CA SER A 280 -0.99 6.60 -2.15
C SER A 280 -1.01 7.09 -3.60
N VAL A 281 -2.22 7.34 -4.11
CA VAL A 281 -2.47 7.74 -5.51
C VAL A 281 -1.69 8.99 -5.87
N LYS A 282 -0.99 8.96 -7.02
CA LYS A 282 -0.18 10.05 -7.58
C LYS A 282 -1.00 10.92 -8.54
N TRP A 283 -0.51 12.14 -8.81
CA TRP A 283 -1.11 13.05 -9.80
C TRP A 283 -2.61 13.27 -9.56
N VAL A 284 -3.00 13.44 -8.31
CA VAL A 284 -4.42 13.51 -7.94
C VAL A 284 -5.08 14.75 -8.54
N GLY A 285 -6.15 14.52 -9.31
CA GLY A 285 -6.98 15.59 -9.91
C GLY A 285 -8.41 15.58 -9.40
N ARG A 286 -8.86 14.48 -8.79
CA ARG A 286 -10.20 14.37 -8.21
C ARG A 286 -10.16 13.61 -6.89
N ILE A 287 -11.04 14.00 -5.98
CA ILE A 287 -11.38 13.24 -4.77
C ILE A 287 -12.89 13.10 -4.73
N GLU A 288 -13.36 11.87 -4.86
CA GLU A 288 -14.77 11.54 -4.68
C GLU A 288 -15.05 11.11 -3.24
N VAL A 289 -16.10 11.64 -2.64
CA VAL A 289 -16.59 11.22 -1.32
C VAL A 289 -17.99 10.63 -1.49
N SER A 290 -18.16 9.38 -1.07
CA SER A 290 -19.40 8.64 -1.29
C SER A 290 -20.04 8.23 0.02
N ASP A 291 -21.38 8.24 0.05
CA ASP A 291 -22.22 7.66 1.10
C ASP A 291 -22.56 6.18 0.87
N THR A 292 -22.03 5.59 -0.19
CA THR A 292 -22.08 4.16 -0.49
C THR A 292 -20.69 3.60 -0.73
N PRO A 293 -20.45 2.31 -0.49
CA PRO A 293 -19.18 1.68 -0.81
C PRO A 293 -18.80 1.83 -2.29
N LEU A 294 -17.52 2.12 -2.56
CA LEU A 294 -16.99 2.27 -3.91
C LEU A 294 -16.20 1.03 -4.30
N PHE A 295 -16.59 0.42 -5.41
CA PHE A 295 -15.93 -0.75 -5.98
C PHE A 295 -15.33 -0.37 -7.34
N VAL A 296 -14.02 -0.52 -7.43
CA VAL A 296 -13.25 -0.23 -8.65
C VAL A 296 -12.23 -1.36 -8.87
N LYS A 297 -11.65 -1.45 -10.06
CA LYS A 297 -10.63 -2.45 -10.37
C LYS A 297 -9.56 -2.57 -9.27
N MET A 298 -9.15 -1.46 -8.66
CA MET A 298 -8.06 -1.41 -7.67
C MET A 298 -8.43 -1.97 -6.28
N ASN A 299 -9.67 -2.35 -6.03
CA ASN A 299 -10.09 -3.03 -4.80
C ASN A 299 -11.02 -4.23 -5.05
N THR A 300 -11.17 -4.64 -6.32
CA THR A 300 -11.98 -5.82 -6.68
C THR A 300 -11.19 -6.91 -7.37
N THR A 301 -10.34 -6.57 -8.34
CA THR A 301 -9.55 -7.53 -9.15
C THR A 301 -8.04 -7.28 -9.10
N SER A 302 -7.64 -6.02 -8.82
CA SER A 302 -6.25 -5.64 -8.55
C SER A 302 -6.08 -5.30 -7.07
N TYR A 303 -4.90 -5.50 -6.51
CA TYR A 303 -4.62 -5.27 -5.09
C TYR A 303 -5.60 -5.95 -4.14
N VAL A 304 -5.99 -7.18 -4.51
CA VAL A 304 -6.71 -8.15 -3.69
C VAL A 304 -5.89 -9.43 -3.59
N LEU A 305 -6.05 -10.17 -2.50
CA LEU A 305 -5.34 -11.42 -2.27
C LEU A 305 -6.13 -12.57 -2.92
N ILE A 306 -5.59 -13.15 -3.98
CA ILE A 306 -6.21 -14.25 -4.72
C ILE A 306 -5.34 -15.50 -4.54
N GLY A 307 -5.91 -16.55 -4.01
CA GLY A 307 -5.19 -17.79 -3.77
C GLY A 307 -5.96 -18.78 -2.93
N PRO A 308 -5.43 -20.00 -2.69
CA PRO A 308 -6.15 -21.05 -1.97
C PRO A 308 -6.47 -20.69 -0.50
N ASP A 309 -5.69 -19.76 0.08
CA ASP A 309 -5.83 -19.36 1.48
C ASP A 309 -6.69 -18.09 1.66
N TYR A 310 -7.32 -17.60 0.59
CA TYR A 310 -8.08 -16.36 0.58
C TYR A 310 -9.46 -16.58 -0.03
N ALA A 311 -10.51 -16.40 0.76
CA ALA A 311 -11.87 -16.45 0.26
C ALA A 311 -12.23 -15.21 -0.57
N PRO A 312 -13.00 -15.32 -1.65
CA PRO A 312 -13.57 -14.18 -2.33
C PRO A 312 -14.46 -13.33 -1.40
N GLU A 313 -14.41 -12.01 -1.58
CA GLU A 313 -15.26 -11.02 -0.88
C GLU A 313 -16.07 -10.24 -1.91
N PRO A 314 -17.18 -10.79 -2.46
CA PRO A 314 -17.91 -10.15 -3.56
C PRO A 314 -18.28 -8.68 -3.29
N PRO A 315 -18.09 -7.76 -4.28
CA PRO A 315 -17.70 -8.03 -5.68
C PRO A 315 -16.19 -8.25 -5.89
N ALA A 316 -15.36 -8.29 -4.84
CA ALA A 316 -13.92 -8.49 -4.95
C ALA A 316 -13.56 -9.99 -5.05
N GLU A 317 -12.51 -10.30 -5.84
CA GLU A 317 -11.98 -11.66 -6.01
C GLU A 317 -11.25 -12.19 -4.76
N GLY A 318 -11.06 -11.35 -3.74
CA GLY A 318 -10.45 -11.68 -2.47
C GLY A 318 -10.29 -10.46 -1.57
N PRO A 319 -9.74 -10.64 -0.34
CA PRO A 319 -9.51 -9.55 0.60
C PRO A 319 -8.65 -8.42 0.01
N ALA A 320 -9.06 -7.18 0.24
CA ALA A 320 -8.34 -6.04 -0.26
C ALA A 320 -6.98 -5.87 0.43
N VAL A 321 -5.91 -5.63 -0.36
CA VAL A 321 -4.57 -5.31 0.16
C VAL A 321 -4.58 -3.92 0.75
N THR A 322 -4.42 -3.79 2.06
CA THR A 322 -4.40 -2.53 2.81
C THR A 322 -3.07 -2.33 3.53
N LEU A 323 -2.99 -2.74 4.80
CA LEU A 323 -1.77 -2.63 5.58
C LEU A 323 -0.64 -3.49 5.00
N GLN A 324 0.58 -2.93 5.03
CA GLN A 324 1.80 -3.67 4.76
C GLN A 324 2.14 -4.60 5.93
N ALA A 325 3.11 -5.51 5.71
CA ALA A 325 3.66 -6.34 6.76
C ALA A 325 4.84 -5.64 7.46
N VAL A 326 5.13 -6.05 8.71
CA VAL A 326 6.43 -5.75 9.32
C VAL A 326 7.52 -6.45 8.52
N LYS A 327 8.61 -5.73 8.19
CA LYS A 327 9.70 -6.24 7.35
C LYS A 327 11.06 -5.78 7.81
N SER A 328 12.08 -6.52 7.36
CA SER A 328 13.48 -6.10 7.40
C SER A 328 14.18 -6.53 6.12
N ALA A 329 15.24 -5.80 5.78
CA ALA A 329 16.06 -6.04 4.61
C ALA A 329 17.54 -5.82 4.94
N VAL A 330 18.42 -6.58 4.28
CA VAL A 330 19.88 -6.37 4.31
C VAL A 330 20.23 -5.31 3.25
N ALA A 331 21.06 -4.35 3.61
CA ALA A 331 21.58 -3.31 2.73
C ALA A 331 22.96 -3.72 2.18
N LEU A 332 22.99 -4.82 1.44
CA LEU A 332 24.15 -5.30 0.68
C LEU A 332 23.71 -5.68 -0.73
N PRO A 333 24.62 -5.62 -1.73
CA PRO A 333 24.33 -6.16 -3.06
C PRO A 333 23.90 -7.63 -2.98
N TRP A 334 22.93 -8.03 -3.80
CA TRP A 334 22.57 -9.44 -3.92
C TRP A 334 23.76 -10.23 -4.46
N GLY A 335 24.15 -11.32 -3.74
CA GLY A 335 25.35 -12.09 -4.05
C GLY A 335 26.66 -11.37 -3.69
N ALA A 336 26.62 -10.48 -2.69
CA ALA A 336 27.80 -9.75 -2.22
C ALA A 336 28.95 -10.70 -1.85
N LYS A 337 30.17 -10.26 -2.13
CA LYS A 337 31.41 -10.92 -1.70
C LYS A 337 32.03 -10.11 -0.56
N LEU A 338 32.14 -10.72 0.61
CA LEU A 338 32.78 -10.14 1.79
C LEU A 338 34.14 -10.85 2.03
N ARG A 339 35.04 -10.21 2.76
CA ARG A 339 36.31 -10.85 3.19
C ARG A 339 36.10 -11.59 4.51
N ALA A 340 36.83 -12.68 4.71
CA ALA A 340 36.91 -13.35 6.01
C ALA A 340 37.44 -12.38 7.08
N GLY A 341 37.01 -12.56 8.34
CA GLY A 341 37.30 -11.69 9.47
C GLY A 341 36.15 -10.78 9.86
N ARG A 342 36.46 -9.61 10.41
CA ARG A 342 35.44 -8.67 10.92
C ARG A 342 34.62 -8.03 9.83
N ASN A 343 33.30 -8.14 9.97
CA ASN A 343 32.31 -7.55 9.07
C ASN A 343 31.18 -6.90 9.88
N VAL A 344 30.35 -6.08 9.20
CA VAL A 344 29.15 -5.51 9.77
C VAL A 344 27.99 -5.77 8.80
N ALA A 345 26.99 -6.54 9.23
CA ALA A 345 25.72 -6.63 8.54
C ALA A 345 24.88 -5.38 8.82
N ARG A 346 24.24 -4.85 7.79
CA ARG A 346 23.50 -3.59 7.84
C ARG A 346 22.17 -3.69 7.12
N GLY A 347 21.20 -2.90 7.55
CA GLY A 347 19.93 -2.89 6.84
C GLY A 347 18.86 -1.98 7.41
N TYR A 348 17.64 -2.21 6.94
CA TYR A 348 16.45 -1.49 7.34
C TYR A 348 15.44 -2.42 7.98
N ALA A 349 14.61 -1.88 8.87
CA ALA A 349 13.40 -2.53 9.36
C ALA A 349 12.27 -1.52 9.45
N TRP A 350 11.04 -1.92 9.10
CA TRP A 350 9.88 -1.04 9.09
C TRP A 350 8.59 -1.78 9.42
N SER A 351 7.60 -1.04 9.93
CA SER A 351 6.27 -1.55 10.26
C SER A 351 5.18 -0.53 9.96
N PRO A 352 4.00 -0.97 9.50
CA PRO A 352 2.82 -0.11 9.38
C PRO A 352 2.19 0.25 10.74
N ASN A 353 2.53 -0.46 11.82
CA ASN A 353 1.85 -0.38 13.11
C ASN A 353 2.57 0.51 14.15
N GLY A 354 3.71 1.09 13.80
CA GLY A 354 4.47 1.93 14.74
C GLY A 354 5.97 1.87 14.49
N THR A 355 6.75 1.94 15.56
CA THR A 355 8.22 1.82 15.53
C THR A 355 8.67 0.37 15.61
N ILE A 356 9.93 0.12 15.37
CA ILE A 356 10.56 -1.20 15.49
C ILE A 356 11.07 -1.37 16.91
N ALA A 357 10.62 -2.40 17.62
CA ALA A 357 11.10 -2.73 18.95
C ALA A 357 12.48 -3.38 18.91
N ARG A 358 12.72 -4.27 17.93
CA ARG A 358 14.02 -4.93 17.75
C ARG A 358 14.16 -5.56 16.37
N VAL A 359 15.43 -5.80 16.01
CA VAL A 359 15.81 -6.64 14.87
C VAL A 359 16.72 -7.76 15.38
N ASP A 360 16.33 -9.01 15.15
CA ASP A 360 17.18 -10.17 15.39
C ASP A 360 17.79 -10.62 14.05
N VAL A 361 19.05 -10.96 14.02
CA VAL A 361 19.76 -11.41 12.81
C VAL A 361 20.31 -12.82 13.01
N SER A 362 20.00 -13.72 12.09
CA SER A 362 20.63 -15.03 12.01
C SER A 362 21.69 -15.04 10.93
N LEU A 363 22.84 -15.61 11.25
CA LEU A 363 24.00 -15.80 10.36
C LEU A 363 24.19 -17.28 9.97
N ASN A 364 23.28 -18.16 10.38
CA ASN A 364 23.41 -19.62 10.26
C ASN A 364 22.10 -20.31 9.85
N GLY A 365 21.34 -19.65 8.95
CA GLY A 365 20.11 -20.22 8.40
C GLY A 365 18.97 -20.36 9.42
N GLY A 366 18.86 -19.44 10.37
CA GLY A 366 17.77 -19.43 11.35
C GLY A 366 18.00 -20.29 12.60
N LYS A 367 19.15 -20.97 12.72
CA LYS A 367 19.46 -21.84 13.87
C LYS A 367 19.68 -21.06 15.17
N SER A 368 20.25 -19.86 15.08
CA SER A 368 20.40 -18.94 16.20
C SER A 368 20.22 -17.49 15.75
N TRP A 369 19.86 -16.63 16.67
CA TRP A 369 19.53 -15.23 16.43
C TRP A 369 20.26 -14.33 17.41
N LYS A 370 20.84 -13.24 16.92
CA LYS A 370 21.51 -12.21 17.73
C LYS A 370 20.77 -10.89 17.54
N PRO A 371 20.56 -10.11 18.61
CA PRO A 371 19.98 -8.77 18.48
C PRO A 371 20.97 -7.87 17.72
N ALA A 372 20.45 -7.12 16.76
CA ALA A 372 21.18 -6.05 16.08
C ALA A 372 20.98 -4.73 16.84
N GLU A 373 21.94 -3.82 16.71
CA GLU A 373 21.81 -2.46 17.17
C GLU A 373 20.91 -1.66 16.23
N LEU A 374 19.95 -0.89 16.80
CA LEU A 374 19.14 0.05 16.04
C LEU A 374 19.88 1.38 15.91
N VAL A 375 20.07 1.85 14.67
CA VAL A 375 20.94 3.00 14.35
C VAL A 375 20.14 4.22 13.90
N GLY A 376 20.27 5.32 14.60
CA GLY A 376 19.64 6.61 14.28
C GLY A 376 18.16 6.67 14.64
N PRO A 377 17.36 7.53 13.96
CA PRO A 377 15.97 7.70 14.29
C PRO A 377 15.16 6.41 14.05
N ASN A 378 14.28 6.07 14.98
CA ASN A 378 13.29 5.01 14.87
C ASN A 378 11.90 5.66 14.94
N LEU A 379 11.30 5.88 13.77
CA LEU A 379 10.10 6.69 13.64
C LEU A 379 8.87 5.83 13.26
N PRO A 380 7.69 6.13 13.83
CA PRO A 380 6.47 5.39 13.51
C PRO A 380 6.15 5.43 12.01
N ARG A 381 5.88 4.28 11.40
CA ARG A 381 5.55 4.17 9.97
C ARG A 381 6.63 4.76 9.04
N ALA A 382 7.89 4.81 9.51
CA ALA A 382 9.07 5.18 8.73
C ALA A 382 10.16 4.12 8.84
N GLY A 383 10.28 3.46 9.99
CA GLY A 383 11.25 2.43 10.23
C GLY A 383 12.55 2.93 10.87
N VAL A 384 13.55 2.08 10.83
CA VAL A 384 14.86 2.29 11.46
C VAL A 384 15.95 1.59 10.66
N ARG A 385 17.19 2.07 10.75
CA ARG A 385 18.38 1.33 10.31
C ARG A 385 18.87 0.42 11.42
N TRP A 386 19.58 -0.66 11.06
CA TRP A 386 20.16 -1.57 12.02
C TRP A 386 21.55 -2.04 11.57
N GLU A 387 22.40 -2.40 12.56
CA GLU A 387 23.73 -2.96 12.36
C GLU A 387 23.98 -4.17 13.27
N LEU A 388 24.75 -5.14 12.78
CA LEU A 388 25.26 -6.25 13.56
C LEU A 388 26.72 -6.53 13.17
N PRO A 389 27.72 -6.25 14.03
CA PRO A 389 29.08 -6.72 13.86
C PRO A 389 29.17 -8.24 13.98
N PHE A 390 29.96 -8.88 13.10
CA PHE A 390 30.17 -10.32 13.15
C PHE A 390 31.54 -10.71 12.58
N GLU A 391 32.04 -11.90 12.99
CA GLU A 391 33.19 -12.53 12.37
C GLU A 391 32.71 -13.50 11.29
N ALA A 392 33.34 -13.44 10.11
CA ALA A 392 33.02 -14.27 8.96
C ALA A 392 34.14 -15.23 8.65
N GLU A 393 33.81 -16.50 8.49
CA GLU A 393 34.73 -17.53 7.98
C GLU A 393 34.51 -17.70 6.46
N ALA A 394 35.58 -18.09 5.73
CA ALA A 394 35.49 -18.32 4.29
C ALA A 394 34.43 -19.39 3.94
N GLY A 395 33.63 -19.14 2.92
CA GLY A 395 32.53 -20.01 2.51
C GLY A 395 31.26 -19.22 2.14
N GLU A 396 30.13 -19.89 2.03
CA GLU A 396 28.86 -19.27 1.83
C GLU A 396 28.05 -19.14 3.13
N MET A 397 27.40 -18.03 3.32
CA MET A 397 26.52 -17.81 4.47
C MET A 397 25.29 -16.98 4.09
N THR A 398 24.29 -17.00 4.94
CA THR A 398 23.10 -16.13 4.82
C THR A 398 23.03 -15.16 5.98
N ILE A 399 22.65 -13.93 5.68
CA ILE A 399 22.28 -12.91 6.67
C ILE A 399 20.76 -12.77 6.64
N SER A 400 20.09 -13.17 7.71
CA SER A 400 18.62 -13.23 7.78
C SER A 400 18.11 -12.32 8.90
N PRO A 401 17.73 -11.06 8.62
CA PRO A 401 17.16 -10.17 9.62
C PRO A 401 15.69 -10.48 9.86
N ARG A 402 15.21 -10.29 11.09
CA ARG A 402 13.83 -10.46 11.51
C ARG A 402 13.40 -9.33 12.44
N ALA A 403 12.52 -8.47 11.94
CA ALA A 403 11.99 -7.36 12.70
C ALA A 403 10.82 -7.78 13.60
N THR A 404 10.71 -7.11 14.75
CA THR A 404 9.54 -7.11 15.63
C THR A 404 9.20 -5.66 15.94
N ASP A 405 7.94 -5.25 15.77
CA ASP A 405 7.48 -3.90 16.09
C ASP A 405 7.01 -3.78 17.54
N GLU A 406 6.74 -2.54 18.00
CA GLU A 406 6.27 -2.28 19.36
C GLU A 406 4.86 -2.82 19.64
N ALA A 407 4.06 -3.08 18.63
CA ALA A 407 2.76 -3.75 18.76
C ALA A 407 2.89 -5.27 18.93
N GLY A 408 4.14 -5.81 18.90
CA GLY A 408 4.42 -7.23 19.03
C GLY A 408 4.32 -8.03 17.74
N ASN A 409 4.08 -7.38 16.59
CA ASN A 409 4.08 -8.06 15.30
C ASN A 409 5.52 -8.41 14.91
N ARG A 410 5.75 -9.68 14.63
CA ARG A 410 7.05 -10.21 14.25
C ARG A 410 7.00 -10.76 12.85
N GLN A 411 8.06 -10.56 12.07
CA GLN A 411 8.18 -11.18 10.76
C GLN A 411 8.03 -12.69 10.86
N PRO A 412 7.13 -13.30 10.04
CA PRO A 412 6.91 -14.73 10.04
C PRO A 412 8.10 -15.49 9.43
N GLU A 413 8.21 -16.75 9.80
CA GLU A 413 9.06 -17.72 9.11
C GLU A 413 8.51 -17.99 7.70
N LEU A 414 9.37 -18.45 6.79
CA LEU A 414 8.98 -18.71 5.40
C LEU A 414 7.82 -19.71 5.27
N SER A 415 7.76 -20.72 6.14
CA SER A 415 6.67 -21.72 6.19
C SER A 415 5.29 -21.13 6.52
N GLN A 416 5.25 -19.92 7.07
CA GLN A 416 4.01 -19.21 7.40
C GLN A 416 3.58 -18.23 6.30
N GLN A 417 4.42 -18.01 5.26
CA GLN A 417 4.11 -17.11 4.15
C GLN A 417 3.05 -17.75 3.25
N ARG A 418 1.85 -17.15 3.23
CA ARG A 418 0.80 -17.56 2.31
C ARG A 418 1.06 -17.02 0.92
N TRP A 419 0.86 -17.86 -0.08
CA TRP A 419 0.98 -17.46 -1.48
C TRP A 419 -0.29 -16.78 -1.98
N ASN A 420 -0.13 -15.76 -2.82
CA ASN A 420 -1.22 -15.20 -3.60
C ASN A 420 -0.77 -14.93 -5.04
N LYS A 421 -1.71 -15.02 -5.98
CA LYS A 421 -1.49 -14.92 -7.41
C LYS A 421 -0.73 -13.67 -7.84
N LYS A 422 -0.97 -12.54 -7.16
CA LYS A 422 -0.35 -11.23 -7.47
C LYS A 422 0.96 -10.98 -6.71
N GLY A 423 1.36 -11.88 -5.82
CA GLY A 423 2.58 -11.75 -5.04
C GLY A 423 2.63 -10.50 -4.16
N TYR A 424 1.52 -10.15 -3.56
CA TYR A 424 1.44 -9.05 -2.61
C TYR A 424 1.76 -9.50 -1.19
N LEU A 425 2.22 -8.53 -0.37
CA LEU A 425 2.45 -8.71 1.06
C LEU A 425 3.39 -9.87 1.40
N PHE A 426 4.47 -10.06 0.63
CA PHE A 426 5.54 -10.95 1.08
C PHE A 426 6.14 -10.37 2.35
N GLY A 427 5.96 -11.02 3.49
CA GLY A 427 6.38 -10.53 4.81
C GLY A 427 7.37 -11.44 5.51
N ALA A 428 7.65 -12.64 4.99
CA ALA A 428 8.55 -13.58 5.64
C ALA A 428 10.00 -13.08 5.70
N VAL A 429 10.76 -13.63 6.63
CA VAL A 429 12.22 -13.43 6.69
C VAL A 429 12.86 -13.82 5.37
N VAL A 430 13.66 -12.92 4.80
CA VAL A 430 14.41 -13.16 3.55
C VAL A 430 15.89 -13.43 3.88
N PRO A 431 16.40 -14.63 3.58
CA PRO A 431 17.83 -14.92 3.70
C PRO A 431 18.60 -14.21 2.58
N HIS A 432 19.54 -13.36 2.93
CA HIS A 432 20.46 -12.69 2.02
C HIS A 432 21.75 -13.49 1.92
N LEU A 433 21.95 -14.15 0.77
CA LEU A 433 23.14 -14.96 0.52
C LEU A 433 24.35 -14.06 0.25
N VAL A 434 25.48 -14.36 0.91
CA VAL A 434 26.77 -13.72 0.70
C VAL A 434 27.87 -14.78 0.61
N SER A 435 28.88 -14.52 -0.23
CA SER A 435 30.08 -15.34 -0.34
C SER A 435 31.21 -14.70 0.44
N ILE A 436 31.85 -15.45 1.35
CA ILE A 436 32.99 -14.99 2.13
C ILE A 436 34.26 -15.51 1.47
N VAL A 437 35.07 -14.60 0.94
CA VAL A 437 36.36 -14.91 0.31
C VAL A 437 37.49 -14.84 1.35
N PRO A 438 38.58 -15.63 1.22
CA PRO A 438 39.73 -15.50 2.08
C PRO A 438 40.24 -14.07 2.15
N GLY A 439 40.75 -13.66 3.33
CA GLY A 439 41.30 -12.34 3.60
C GLY A 439 42.59 -12.03 2.85
#